data_4e95e8e22e84641af115ac4a3d9c0022
#
_entry.id   4e95e8e22e84641af115ac4a3d9c0022
#
_cell.length_a   1.000
_cell.length_b   1.000
_cell.length_c   1.000
_cell.angle_alpha   90.00
_cell.angle_beta   90.00
_cell.angle_gamma   90.00
#
_symmetry.space_group_name_H-M   'P 1'
#
loop_
_entity.id
_entity.type
_entity.pdbx_description
1 polymer ?
#
loop_
_entity_poly.entity_id
_entity_poly.type
_entity_poly.pdbx_seq_one_letter_code
_entity_poly.pdbx_strand_id
1 'polypeptide(L)'
;MADKILIKAEKRETGGKNVNRRLRAEGKIPVIVYGGGSTPVSAVAELKDLAAIIRTDTGVNTVFSLDIPGEGVNDVIFQDRQIDPIRGRLIHADLRRFARGEKIEMTVPIHLIGEPEALKEEGAVMTQALREIKVLCEPANTPDSIDVDVTNLTSEHAVHVSDLKVAAGIEIHEAPETVVASIVIVKEVELEPQVAEGAEPTVVGEETPAEGGEGEGGE
;
A
#
# COMPACT_ATOMS: atom_id res chain seq x y z
N MET A 1 6.10 -26.70 -12.34
CA MET A 1 6.78 -26.35 -11.07
C MET A 1 7.42 -25.02 -11.32
N ALA A 2 6.95 -23.96 -10.70
CA ALA A 2 7.59 -22.66 -10.84
C ALA A 2 8.99 -22.74 -10.21
N ASP A 3 10.01 -22.27 -10.92
CA ASP A 3 11.36 -22.18 -10.39
C ASP A 3 11.35 -21.28 -9.16
N LYS A 4 11.56 -21.87 -7.96
CA LYS A 4 11.65 -21.11 -6.73
C LYS A 4 12.89 -20.22 -6.77
N ILE A 5 12.68 -18.94 -6.64
CA ILE A 5 13.77 -17.97 -6.58
C ILE A 5 14.51 -18.15 -5.25
N LEU A 6 15.82 -18.43 -5.31
CA LEU A 6 16.67 -18.55 -4.13
C LEU A 6 17.42 -17.26 -3.86
N ILE A 7 17.19 -16.66 -2.70
CA ILE A 7 17.90 -15.46 -2.24
C ILE A 7 18.84 -15.82 -1.10
N LYS A 8 20.04 -15.26 -1.14
CA LYS A 8 21.00 -15.38 -0.06
C LYS A 8 20.88 -14.20 0.89
N ALA A 9 20.82 -14.48 2.17
CA ALA A 9 20.81 -13.47 3.22
C ALA A 9 21.87 -13.77 4.28
N GLU A 10 22.44 -12.75 4.85
CA GLU A 10 23.45 -12.84 5.90
C GLU A 10 22.79 -12.55 7.25
N LYS A 11 23.04 -13.41 8.26
CA LYS A 11 22.57 -13.15 9.62
C LYS A 11 23.29 -11.93 10.17
N ARG A 12 22.55 -11.03 10.81
CA ARG A 12 23.11 -9.83 11.43
C ARG A 12 22.72 -9.69 12.89
N GLU A 13 23.55 -9.05 13.66
CA GLU A 13 23.16 -8.50 14.95
C GLU A 13 22.30 -7.24 14.78
N THR A 14 21.41 -6.98 15.75
CA THR A 14 20.58 -5.77 15.75
C THR A 14 21.46 -4.54 15.84
N GLY A 15 21.44 -3.71 14.80
CA GLY A 15 22.24 -2.50 14.69
C GLY A 15 21.40 -1.23 14.82
N GLY A 16 22.05 -0.16 15.29
CA GLY A 16 21.42 1.16 15.39
C GLY A 16 21.21 1.85 14.04
N LYS A 17 20.62 3.06 14.06
CA LYS A 17 20.27 3.88 12.89
C LYS A 17 21.43 4.03 11.89
N ASN A 18 22.66 4.26 12.38
CA ASN A 18 23.82 4.49 11.54
C ASN A 18 24.27 3.24 10.76
N VAL A 19 24.16 2.06 11.38
CA VAL A 19 24.48 0.76 10.72
C VAL A 19 23.50 0.51 9.58
N ASN A 20 22.20 0.65 9.83
CA ASN A 20 21.18 0.46 8.80
C ASN A 20 21.31 1.45 7.65
N ARG A 21 21.76 2.69 7.90
CA ARG A 21 22.02 3.69 6.86
C ARG A 21 23.19 3.28 5.96
N ARG A 22 24.26 2.71 6.52
CA ARG A 22 25.42 2.22 5.74
C ARG A 22 25.03 1.02 4.86
N LEU A 23 24.33 0.05 5.43
CA LEU A 23 23.84 -1.11 4.68
C LEU A 23 23.00 -0.69 3.46
N ARG A 24 22.08 0.26 3.64
CA ARG A 24 21.27 0.77 2.53
C ARG A 24 22.08 1.54 1.49
N ALA A 25 23.17 2.20 1.88
CA ALA A 25 24.09 2.85 0.96
C ALA A 25 24.88 1.84 0.11
N GLU A 26 25.18 0.68 0.68
CA GLU A 26 25.85 -0.45 0.01
C GLU A 26 24.89 -1.28 -0.86
N GLY A 27 23.59 -0.92 -0.92
CA GLY A 27 22.59 -1.66 -1.67
C GLY A 27 22.06 -2.90 -0.95
N LYS A 28 22.30 -3.02 0.35
CA LYS A 28 21.78 -4.07 1.21
C LYS A 28 20.60 -3.57 2.03
N ILE A 29 19.62 -4.45 2.29
CA ILE A 29 18.41 -4.13 3.05
C ILE A 29 18.36 -4.98 4.31
N PRO A 30 18.05 -4.36 5.47
CA PRO A 30 17.71 -5.11 6.66
C PRO A 30 16.36 -5.80 6.47
N VAL A 31 16.32 -7.09 6.80
CA VAL A 31 15.12 -7.92 6.79
C VAL A 31 14.94 -8.60 8.14
N ILE A 32 13.70 -8.85 8.52
CA ILE A 32 13.35 -9.66 9.68
C ILE A 32 12.60 -10.88 9.19
N VAL A 33 13.02 -12.05 9.63
CA VAL A 33 12.42 -13.33 9.24
C VAL A 33 11.82 -13.97 10.48
N TYR A 34 10.52 -14.21 10.48
CA TYR A 34 9.79 -14.79 11.61
C TYR A 34 8.73 -15.80 11.15
N GLY A 35 8.09 -16.50 12.07
CA GLY A 35 7.07 -17.52 11.80
C GLY A 35 7.62 -18.93 11.72
N GLY A 36 6.77 -19.92 11.34
CA GLY A 36 7.12 -21.32 11.22
C GLY A 36 7.59 -21.96 12.54
N GLY A 37 7.16 -21.43 13.72
CA GLY A 37 7.54 -21.96 15.03
C GLY A 37 9.01 -21.74 15.44
N SER A 38 9.78 -21.00 14.63
CA SER A 38 11.19 -20.68 14.88
C SER A 38 11.36 -19.28 15.46
N THR A 39 12.48 -19.05 16.15
CA THR A 39 12.81 -17.71 16.67
C THR A 39 12.99 -16.70 15.56
N PRO A 40 12.56 -15.44 15.74
CA PRO A 40 12.80 -14.38 14.77
C PRO A 40 14.30 -14.15 14.54
N VAL A 41 14.68 -13.98 13.27
CA VAL A 41 16.07 -13.78 12.87
C VAL A 41 16.20 -12.47 12.10
N SER A 42 17.13 -11.63 12.54
CA SER A 42 17.52 -10.43 11.79
C SER A 42 18.57 -10.80 10.75
N ALA A 43 18.30 -10.44 9.51
CA ALA A 43 19.19 -10.71 8.40
C ALA A 43 19.37 -9.49 7.50
N VAL A 44 20.25 -9.59 6.54
CA VAL A 44 20.50 -8.59 5.49
C VAL A 44 20.47 -9.30 4.15
N ALA A 45 19.71 -8.78 3.22
CA ALA A 45 19.61 -9.29 1.86
C ALA A 45 19.97 -8.20 0.82
N GLU A 46 20.28 -8.58 -0.40
CA GLU A 46 20.53 -7.63 -1.47
C GLU A 46 19.24 -6.97 -1.95
N LEU A 47 19.28 -5.63 -2.09
CA LEU A 47 18.17 -4.85 -2.62
C LEU A 47 17.72 -5.34 -3.99
N LYS A 48 18.68 -5.69 -4.85
CA LYS A 48 18.40 -6.09 -6.23
C LYS A 48 17.54 -7.34 -6.31
N ASP A 49 17.84 -8.33 -5.47
CA ASP A 49 17.16 -9.63 -5.49
C ASP A 49 15.73 -9.49 -4.97
N LEU A 50 15.54 -8.78 -3.84
CA LEU A 50 14.21 -8.53 -3.28
C LEU A 50 13.36 -7.64 -4.20
N ALA A 51 13.98 -6.61 -4.82
CA ALA A 51 13.27 -5.75 -5.75
C ALA A 51 12.88 -6.49 -7.05
N ALA A 52 13.66 -7.48 -7.48
CA ALA A 52 13.31 -8.31 -8.64
C ALA A 52 12.04 -9.12 -8.38
N ILE A 53 11.89 -9.70 -7.18
CA ILE A 53 10.67 -10.43 -6.80
C ILE A 53 9.46 -9.50 -6.75
N ILE A 54 9.59 -8.32 -6.12
CA ILE A 54 8.47 -7.38 -6.00
C ILE A 54 7.97 -6.88 -7.38
N ARG A 55 8.83 -6.93 -8.40
CA ARG A 55 8.48 -6.53 -9.78
C ARG A 55 7.86 -7.65 -10.61
N THR A 56 7.80 -8.88 -10.12
CA THR A 56 7.07 -9.97 -10.78
C THR A 56 5.57 -9.73 -10.71
N ASP A 57 4.80 -10.37 -11.56
CA ASP A 57 3.35 -10.23 -11.64
C ASP A 57 2.67 -10.62 -10.32
N THR A 58 3.19 -11.66 -9.64
CA THR A 58 2.77 -12.09 -8.30
C THR A 58 3.20 -11.13 -7.19
N GLY A 59 4.18 -10.26 -7.46
CA GLY A 59 4.61 -9.17 -6.58
C GLY A 59 4.94 -9.62 -5.16
N VAL A 60 4.22 -9.04 -4.18
CA VAL A 60 4.42 -9.28 -2.73
C VAL A 60 4.02 -10.69 -2.32
N ASN A 61 3.12 -11.32 -3.08
CA ASN A 61 2.57 -12.65 -2.77
C ASN A 61 3.44 -13.79 -3.29
N THR A 62 4.59 -13.46 -3.89
CA THR A 62 5.54 -14.46 -4.40
C THR A 62 6.20 -15.22 -3.27
N VAL A 63 6.12 -16.55 -3.33
CA VAL A 63 6.85 -17.47 -2.44
C VAL A 63 8.26 -17.65 -2.97
N PHE A 64 9.27 -17.41 -2.15
CA PHE A 64 10.66 -17.62 -2.48
C PHE A 64 11.43 -18.29 -1.36
N SER A 65 12.58 -18.87 -1.70
CA SER A 65 13.43 -19.53 -0.72
C SER A 65 14.55 -18.59 -0.28
N LEU A 66 14.71 -18.44 1.05
CA LEU A 66 15.74 -17.62 1.66
C LEU A 66 16.79 -18.53 2.31
N ASP A 67 18.04 -18.40 1.90
CA ASP A 67 19.16 -19.11 2.49
C ASP A 67 19.89 -18.20 3.49
N ILE A 68 19.84 -18.61 4.78
CA ILE A 68 20.50 -17.90 5.87
C ILE A 68 21.53 -18.84 6.49
N PRO A 69 22.82 -18.45 6.55
CA PRO A 69 23.85 -19.24 7.22
C PRO A 69 23.49 -19.55 8.68
N GLY A 70 23.42 -20.83 9.01
CA GLY A 70 23.05 -21.33 10.34
C GLY A 70 21.57 -21.62 10.55
N GLU A 71 20.66 -21.18 9.67
CA GLU A 71 19.21 -21.45 9.72
C GLU A 71 18.75 -22.35 8.54
N GLY A 72 19.61 -22.46 7.51
CA GLY A 72 19.29 -23.21 6.28
C GLY A 72 18.37 -22.48 5.32
N VAL A 73 17.84 -23.23 4.36
CA VAL A 73 16.91 -22.70 3.34
C VAL A 73 15.49 -22.79 3.86
N ASN A 74 14.82 -21.65 3.93
CA ASN A 74 13.44 -21.55 4.37
C ASN A 74 12.57 -20.91 3.29
N ASP A 75 11.37 -21.44 3.10
CA ASP A 75 10.36 -20.82 2.23
C ASP A 75 9.74 -19.65 2.98
N VAL A 76 9.73 -18.49 2.35
CA VAL A 76 9.25 -17.24 2.94
C VAL A 76 8.39 -16.46 1.95
N ILE A 77 7.59 -15.56 2.51
CA ILE A 77 6.77 -14.61 1.78
C ILE A 77 6.93 -13.22 2.40
N PHE A 78 6.70 -12.17 1.63
CA PHE A 78 6.63 -10.83 2.17
C PHE A 78 5.38 -10.66 3.02
N GLN A 79 5.55 -10.26 4.28
CA GLN A 79 4.43 -9.90 5.17
C GLN A 79 4.21 -8.40 5.16
N ASP A 80 5.30 -7.63 5.21
CA ASP A 80 5.25 -6.16 5.13
C ASP A 80 6.50 -5.63 4.42
N ARG A 81 6.36 -4.43 3.86
CA ARG A 81 7.44 -3.75 3.15
C ARG A 81 7.41 -2.26 3.41
N GLN A 82 8.56 -1.69 3.68
CA GLN A 82 8.73 -0.25 3.78
C GLN A 82 9.43 0.27 2.54
N ILE A 83 8.76 1.17 1.83
CA ILE A 83 9.28 1.81 0.62
C ILE A 83 9.51 3.29 0.92
N ASP A 84 10.66 3.83 0.50
CA ASP A 84 10.93 5.26 0.53
C ASP A 84 10.00 5.98 -0.46
N PRO A 85 9.10 6.86 -0.01
CA PRO A 85 8.13 7.51 -0.89
C PRO A 85 8.78 8.46 -1.90
N ILE A 86 9.98 8.97 -1.63
CA ILE A 86 10.69 9.91 -2.51
C ILE A 86 11.51 9.16 -3.56
N ARG A 87 12.23 8.11 -3.14
CA ARG A 87 13.16 7.39 -4.00
C ARG A 87 12.60 6.11 -4.60
N GLY A 88 11.41 5.65 -4.14
CA GLY A 88 10.80 4.40 -4.55
C GLY A 88 11.63 3.15 -4.23
N ARG A 89 12.55 3.23 -3.26
CA ARG A 89 13.43 2.12 -2.89
C ARG A 89 12.91 1.39 -1.67
N LEU A 90 13.05 0.07 -1.67
CA LEU A 90 12.76 -0.74 -0.50
C LEU A 90 13.76 -0.41 0.61
N ILE A 91 13.24 -0.10 1.81
CA ILE A 91 14.02 0.27 3.01
C ILE A 91 14.10 -0.89 3.99
N HIS A 92 13.01 -1.63 4.13
CA HIS A 92 12.86 -2.77 5.04
C HIS A 92 11.88 -3.77 4.45
N ALA A 93 12.07 -5.03 4.78
CA ALA A 93 11.11 -6.08 4.45
C ALA A 93 10.95 -7.03 5.64
N ASP A 94 9.70 -7.35 5.93
CA ASP A 94 9.31 -8.35 6.90
C ASP A 94 8.95 -9.62 6.14
N LEU A 95 9.64 -10.71 6.45
CA LEU A 95 9.47 -11.98 5.79
C LEU A 95 8.89 -13.00 6.78
N ARG A 96 7.80 -13.62 6.39
CA ARG A 96 7.16 -14.67 7.18
C ARG A 96 7.52 -16.04 6.62
N ARG A 97 8.06 -16.90 7.50
CA ARG A 97 8.22 -18.33 7.22
C ARG A 97 6.87 -19.02 7.42
N PHE A 98 6.62 -20.03 6.63
CA PHE A 98 5.43 -20.85 6.78
C PHE A 98 5.75 -22.34 6.62
N ALA A 99 4.96 -23.16 7.26
CA ALA A 99 4.98 -24.61 7.07
C ALA A 99 4.09 -24.99 5.88
N ARG A 100 4.36 -26.14 5.29
CA ARG A 100 3.51 -26.66 4.20
C ARG A 100 2.09 -26.91 4.72
N GLY A 101 1.08 -26.38 4.00
CA GLY A 101 -0.32 -26.48 4.39
C GLY A 101 -0.79 -25.48 5.43
N GLU A 102 0.06 -24.51 5.82
CA GLU A 102 -0.33 -23.39 6.68
C GLU A 102 -1.09 -22.36 5.86
N LYS A 103 -2.30 -22.00 6.30
CA LYS A 103 -3.06 -20.90 5.72
C LYS A 103 -2.51 -19.59 6.27
N ILE A 104 -2.25 -18.64 5.39
CA ILE A 104 -1.69 -17.32 5.74
C ILE A 104 -2.64 -16.25 5.22
N GLU A 105 -2.79 -15.19 6.00
CA GLU A 105 -3.47 -13.97 5.58
C GLU A 105 -2.57 -13.21 4.61
N MET A 106 -3.08 -12.97 3.41
CA MET A 106 -2.38 -12.30 2.33
C MET A 106 -3.26 -11.22 1.74
N THR A 107 -2.63 -10.17 1.22
CA THR A 107 -3.31 -9.06 0.58
C THR A 107 -3.24 -9.24 -0.94
N VAL A 108 -4.38 -9.36 -1.60
CA VAL A 108 -4.49 -9.55 -3.05
C VAL A 108 -5.09 -8.31 -3.70
N PRO A 109 -4.48 -7.77 -4.76
CA PRO A 109 -5.01 -6.63 -5.49
C PRO A 109 -6.28 -7.00 -6.25
N ILE A 110 -7.20 -6.04 -6.36
CA ILE A 110 -8.44 -6.16 -7.13
C ILE A 110 -8.28 -5.40 -8.44
N HIS A 111 -8.48 -6.09 -9.56
CA HIS A 111 -8.53 -5.50 -10.89
C HIS A 111 -9.98 -5.39 -11.37
N LEU A 112 -10.39 -4.19 -11.74
CA LEU A 112 -11.69 -3.94 -12.33
C LEU A 112 -11.60 -4.19 -13.83
N ILE A 113 -12.45 -5.08 -14.36
CA ILE A 113 -12.53 -5.41 -15.78
C ILE A 113 -13.87 -4.93 -16.34
N GLY A 114 -13.81 -4.29 -17.51
CA GLY A 114 -14.99 -3.76 -18.19
C GLY A 114 -15.19 -2.27 -17.97
N GLU A 115 -16.04 -1.68 -18.78
CA GLU A 115 -16.47 -0.28 -18.68
C GLU A 115 -17.97 -0.26 -18.39
N PRO A 116 -18.39 0.26 -17.23
CA PRO A 116 -19.82 0.33 -16.91
C PRO A 116 -20.53 1.35 -17.83
N GLU A 117 -21.73 0.98 -18.28
CA GLU A 117 -22.52 1.86 -19.14
C GLU A 117 -22.92 3.18 -18.45
N ALA A 118 -23.04 3.16 -17.13
CA ALA A 118 -23.37 4.33 -16.34
C ALA A 118 -22.27 5.41 -16.34
N LEU A 119 -21.02 5.11 -16.74
CA LEU A 119 -19.98 6.13 -16.91
C LEU A 119 -20.22 7.04 -18.13
N LYS A 120 -21.16 6.69 -19.01
CA LYS A 120 -21.55 7.54 -20.17
C LYS A 120 -22.47 8.68 -19.73
N GLU A 121 -23.02 8.63 -18.53
CA GLU A 121 -23.85 9.71 -17.97
C GLU A 121 -22.98 10.90 -17.55
N GLU A 122 -23.49 12.11 -17.79
CA GLU A 122 -22.76 13.34 -17.43
C GLU A 122 -22.55 13.44 -15.91
N GLY A 123 -21.30 13.61 -15.48
CA GLY A 123 -20.95 13.71 -14.07
C GLY A 123 -20.79 12.38 -13.33
N ALA A 124 -20.87 11.23 -14.03
CA ALA A 124 -20.63 9.94 -13.41
C ALA A 124 -19.12 9.70 -13.19
N VAL A 125 -18.74 9.37 -11.96
CA VAL A 125 -17.35 9.04 -11.58
C VAL A 125 -17.34 7.68 -10.89
N MET A 126 -16.53 6.76 -11.41
CA MET A 126 -16.30 5.47 -10.78
C MET A 126 -15.29 5.63 -9.63
N THR A 127 -15.66 5.18 -8.46
CA THR A 127 -14.79 5.19 -7.27
C THR A 127 -14.54 3.74 -6.85
N GLN A 128 -13.26 3.36 -6.80
CA GLN A 128 -12.84 2.10 -6.21
C GLN A 128 -12.51 2.33 -4.73
N ALA A 129 -13.37 1.84 -3.85
CA ALA A 129 -13.21 1.96 -2.40
C ALA A 129 -12.15 0.98 -1.86
N LEU A 130 -12.16 -0.26 -2.36
CA LEU A 130 -11.17 -1.28 -2.03
C LEU A 130 -10.31 -1.59 -3.25
N ARG A 131 -9.00 -1.38 -3.10
CA ARG A 131 -8.01 -1.74 -4.13
C ARG A 131 -7.35 -3.08 -3.87
N GLU A 132 -7.35 -3.49 -2.63
CA GLU A 132 -6.72 -4.70 -2.12
C GLU A 132 -7.67 -5.35 -1.12
N ILE A 133 -7.67 -6.68 -1.09
CA ILE A 133 -8.50 -7.45 -0.16
C ILE A 133 -7.64 -8.45 0.60
N LYS A 134 -7.96 -8.67 1.88
CA LYS A 134 -7.30 -9.66 2.71
C LYS A 134 -7.97 -11.01 2.55
N VAL A 135 -7.18 -11.99 2.15
CA VAL A 135 -7.61 -13.36 1.97
C VAL A 135 -6.78 -14.32 2.80
N LEU A 136 -7.41 -15.37 3.29
CA LEU A 136 -6.76 -16.47 3.98
C LEU A 136 -6.64 -17.65 3.01
N CYS A 137 -5.42 -17.94 2.59
CA CYS A 137 -5.15 -19.01 1.63
C CYS A 137 -3.81 -19.69 1.89
N GLU A 138 -3.58 -20.82 1.23
CA GLU A 138 -2.25 -21.42 1.18
C GLU A 138 -1.37 -20.61 0.20
N PRO A 139 -0.11 -20.28 0.56
CA PRO A 139 0.80 -19.51 -0.30
C PRO A 139 1.02 -20.12 -1.69
N ALA A 140 0.84 -21.43 -1.82
CA ALA A 140 0.97 -22.12 -3.11
C ALA A 140 -0.22 -21.89 -4.06
N ASN A 141 -1.37 -21.50 -3.52
CA ASN A 141 -2.65 -21.31 -4.24
C ASN A 141 -3.12 -19.86 -4.24
N THR A 142 -2.22 -18.91 -3.96
CA THR A 142 -2.56 -17.50 -3.95
C THR A 142 -2.77 -16.99 -5.38
N PRO A 143 -3.88 -16.33 -5.69
CA PRO A 143 -4.08 -15.67 -6.97
C PRO A 143 -3.24 -14.39 -7.04
N ASP A 144 -2.79 -14.06 -8.23
CA ASP A 144 -2.03 -12.83 -8.48
C ASP A 144 -2.91 -11.59 -8.35
N SER A 145 -4.17 -11.70 -8.77
CA SER A 145 -5.20 -10.67 -8.69
C SER A 145 -6.59 -11.29 -8.59
N ILE A 146 -7.54 -10.49 -8.14
CA ILE A 146 -8.96 -10.83 -8.20
C ILE A 146 -9.61 -9.93 -9.23
N ASP A 147 -10.09 -10.54 -10.32
CA ASP A 147 -10.73 -9.83 -11.41
C ASP A 147 -12.22 -9.63 -11.12
N VAL A 148 -12.66 -8.39 -11.19
CA VAL A 148 -14.06 -8.00 -10.90
C VAL A 148 -14.66 -7.35 -12.13
N ASP A 149 -15.73 -7.96 -12.64
CA ASP A 149 -16.47 -7.41 -13.78
C ASP A 149 -17.40 -6.28 -13.31
N VAL A 150 -17.13 -5.08 -13.81
CA VAL A 150 -17.88 -3.86 -13.49
C VAL A 150 -18.81 -3.41 -14.63
N THR A 151 -18.96 -4.22 -15.68
CA THR A 151 -19.79 -3.87 -16.85
C THR A 151 -21.23 -3.54 -16.49
N ASN A 152 -21.79 -4.24 -15.51
CA ASN A 152 -23.18 -4.07 -15.04
C ASN A 152 -23.31 -3.11 -13.85
N LEU A 153 -22.24 -2.36 -13.51
CA LEU A 153 -22.25 -1.42 -12.39
C LEU A 153 -23.11 -0.20 -12.75
N THR A 154 -24.01 0.16 -11.84
CA THR A 154 -24.90 1.33 -11.96
C THR A 154 -24.73 2.24 -10.76
N SER A 155 -25.31 3.43 -10.82
CA SER A 155 -25.29 4.38 -9.69
C SER A 155 -26.06 3.88 -8.45
N GLU A 156 -26.99 2.93 -8.65
CA GLU A 156 -27.82 2.37 -7.58
C GLU A 156 -27.25 1.06 -7.01
N HIS A 157 -26.46 0.33 -7.80
CA HIS A 157 -25.89 -0.95 -7.43
C HIS A 157 -24.37 -0.89 -7.41
N ALA A 158 -23.81 -0.90 -6.19
CA ALA A 158 -22.38 -1.04 -5.96
C ALA A 158 -21.97 -2.53 -6.00
N VAL A 159 -20.73 -2.80 -6.36
CA VAL A 159 -20.14 -4.14 -6.23
C VAL A 159 -19.65 -4.33 -4.81
N HIS A 160 -20.10 -5.40 -4.18
CA HIS A 160 -19.74 -5.81 -2.83
C HIS A 160 -18.72 -6.96 -2.84
N VAL A 161 -18.08 -7.18 -1.69
CA VAL A 161 -17.16 -8.31 -1.49
C VAL A 161 -17.84 -9.66 -1.72
N SER A 162 -19.17 -9.77 -1.45
CA SER A 162 -19.98 -10.98 -1.72
C SER A 162 -20.03 -11.38 -3.20
N ASP A 163 -19.85 -10.41 -4.10
CA ASP A 163 -19.97 -10.62 -5.56
C ASP A 163 -18.66 -11.07 -6.21
N LEU A 164 -17.58 -11.11 -5.40
CA LEU A 164 -16.25 -11.51 -5.85
C LEU A 164 -16.19 -13.02 -6.15
N LYS A 165 -15.74 -13.35 -7.34
CA LYS A 165 -15.49 -14.74 -7.74
C LYS A 165 -14.06 -15.11 -7.31
N VAL A 166 -13.95 -15.81 -6.19
CA VAL A 166 -12.67 -16.33 -5.70
C VAL A 166 -12.48 -17.80 -6.05
N ALA A 167 -11.23 -18.22 -6.23
CA ALA A 167 -10.91 -19.62 -6.49
C ALA A 167 -11.19 -20.48 -5.24
N ALA A 168 -11.38 -21.78 -5.47
CA ALA A 168 -11.64 -22.74 -4.39
C ALA A 168 -10.44 -22.79 -3.40
N GLY A 169 -10.73 -22.69 -2.12
CA GLY A 169 -9.71 -22.73 -1.05
C GLY A 169 -9.24 -21.36 -0.54
N ILE A 170 -9.83 -20.28 -1.03
CA ILE A 170 -9.57 -18.92 -0.58
C ILE A 170 -10.74 -18.46 0.28
N GLU A 171 -10.44 -18.03 1.48
CA GLU A 171 -11.41 -17.46 2.42
C GLU A 171 -11.18 -15.95 2.51
N ILE A 172 -12.20 -15.15 2.24
CA ILE A 172 -12.12 -13.69 2.35
C ILE A 172 -12.28 -13.31 3.82
N HIS A 173 -11.38 -12.48 4.31
CA HIS A 173 -11.39 -12.01 5.70
C HIS A 173 -12.11 -10.65 5.89
N GLU A 174 -12.60 -10.07 4.81
CA GLU A 174 -13.37 -8.82 4.81
C GLU A 174 -14.86 -9.08 4.98
N ALA A 175 -15.60 -8.07 5.47
CA ALA A 175 -17.05 -8.17 5.61
C ALA A 175 -17.73 -8.26 4.22
N PRO A 176 -18.70 -9.18 4.03
CA PRO A 176 -19.35 -9.39 2.73
C PRO A 176 -20.09 -8.17 2.19
N GLU A 177 -20.52 -7.27 3.08
CA GLU A 177 -21.24 -6.04 2.75
C GLU A 177 -20.32 -4.87 2.35
N THR A 178 -19.00 -5.06 2.42
CA THR A 178 -18.05 -3.99 2.09
C THR A 178 -18.09 -3.69 0.60
N VAL A 179 -18.17 -2.39 0.26
CA VAL A 179 -18.21 -1.93 -1.13
C VAL A 179 -16.81 -1.98 -1.73
N VAL A 180 -16.69 -2.62 -2.89
CA VAL A 180 -15.44 -2.71 -3.67
C VAL A 180 -15.36 -1.55 -4.66
N ALA A 181 -16.41 -1.35 -5.45
CA ALA A 181 -16.51 -0.28 -6.43
C ALA A 181 -17.93 0.27 -6.50
N SER A 182 -18.05 1.58 -6.70
CA SER A 182 -19.32 2.26 -6.87
C SER A 182 -19.21 3.39 -7.88
N ILE A 183 -20.34 3.78 -8.49
CA ILE A 183 -20.44 4.96 -9.33
C ILE A 183 -21.16 6.05 -8.55
N VAL A 184 -20.53 7.22 -8.48
CA VAL A 184 -21.11 8.41 -7.85
C VAL A 184 -21.34 9.45 -8.94
N ILE A 185 -22.56 9.99 -9.02
CA ILE A 185 -22.88 11.08 -9.92
C ILE A 185 -22.59 12.38 -9.18
N VAL A 186 -21.54 13.08 -9.59
CA VAL A 186 -21.21 14.41 -9.09
C VAL A 186 -22.00 15.43 -9.92
N LYS A 187 -23.06 15.96 -9.34
CA LYS A 187 -23.73 17.15 -9.91
C LYS A 187 -22.80 18.34 -9.69
N GLU A 188 -22.30 18.90 -10.77
CA GLU A 188 -21.64 20.21 -10.74
C GLU A 188 -22.62 21.21 -10.18
N VAL A 189 -22.42 21.59 -8.91
CA VAL A 189 -23.09 22.78 -8.37
C VAL A 189 -22.35 23.95 -9.01
N GLU A 190 -22.93 24.53 -10.05
CA GLU A 190 -22.53 25.86 -10.52
C GLU A 190 -22.63 26.78 -9.28
N LEU A 191 -21.49 27.04 -8.69
CA LEU A 191 -21.32 28.17 -7.80
C LEU A 191 -21.41 29.42 -8.67
N GLU A 192 -22.63 29.87 -8.98
CA GLU A 192 -22.81 31.24 -9.45
C GLU A 192 -22.11 32.13 -8.42
N PRO A 193 -21.14 32.97 -8.85
CA PRO A 193 -20.60 33.96 -7.93
C PRO A 193 -21.73 34.93 -7.61
N GLN A 194 -22.30 34.81 -6.40
CA GLN A 194 -23.12 35.88 -5.86
C GLN A 194 -22.21 37.09 -5.76
N VAL A 195 -22.26 37.91 -6.80
CA VAL A 195 -21.77 39.28 -6.77
C VAL A 195 -22.68 39.98 -5.75
N ALA A 196 -22.19 40.11 -4.53
CA ALA A 196 -22.80 41.01 -3.55
C ALA A 196 -22.63 42.43 -4.08
N GLU A 197 -23.68 42.89 -4.75
CA GLU A 197 -23.86 44.28 -5.12
C GLU A 197 -24.13 45.08 -3.83
N GLY A 198 -23.21 45.96 -3.47
CA GLY A 198 -23.48 47.01 -2.49
C GLY A 198 -22.70 46.95 -1.19
N ALA A 199 -21.43 47.33 -1.21
CA ALA A 199 -20.82 48.10 -0.13
C ALA A 199 -19.69 48.96 -0.71
N GLU A 200 -19.99 50.22 -0.93
CA GLU A 200 -19.03 51.27 -1.25
C GLU A 200 -17.97 51.36 -0.12
N PRO A 201 -16.66 51.49 -0.45
CA PRO A 201 -15.65 51.76 0.57
C PRO A 201 -15.71 53.25 0.92
N THR A 202 -16.20 53.58 2.11
CA THR A 202 -15.98 54.89 2.72
C THR A 202 -14.51 55.02 3.06
N VAL A 203 -13.88 55.91 2.32
CA VAL A 203 -12.55 56.46 2.59
C VAL A 203 -12.70 57.41 3.78
N VAL A 204 -12.06 57.12 4.89
CA VAL A 204 -11.78 58.13 5.93
C VAL A 204 -10.27 58.21 6.11
N GLY A 205 -9.80 59.45 5.84
CA GLY A 205 -8.47 59.94 5.78
C GLY A 205 -7.64 59.76 7.05
N GLU A 206 -6.37 59.68 6.78
CA GLU A 206 -5.29 60.54 7.20
C GLU A 206 -5.35 61.09 8.66
N GLU A 207 -4.44 60.64 9.47
CA GLU A 207 -3.61 61.51 10.37
C GLU A 207 -2.48 60.71 10.98
N THR A 208 -1.28 60.97 10.52
CA THR A 208 -0.05 60.96 11.33
C THR A 208 -0.04 62.24 12.16
N PRO A 209 0.76 62.48 13.22
CA PRO A 209 2.14 61.98 13.39
C PRO A 209 2.59 61.73 14.86
N ALA A 210 3.83 61.29 14.92
CA ALA A 210 4.92 61.67 15.84
C ALA A 210 5.04 61.01 17.22
N GLU A 211 6.20 60.46 17.37
CA GLU A 211 7.28 60.79 18.33
C GLU A 211 7.34 60.00 19.64
N GLY A 212 8.49 59.43 19.82
CA GLY A 212 9.24 59.53 21.05
C GLY A 212 9.36 58.26 21.89
N GLY A 213 10.57 57.86 22.12
CA GLY A 213 10.90 57.27 23.40
C GLY A 213 11.86 56.08 23.37
N GLU A 214 13.07 56.36 23.39
CA GLU A 214 14.26 55.66 23.91
C GLU A 214 14.01 54.88 25.21
N GLY A 215 14.87 53.87 25.40
CA GLY A 215 15.15 53.23 26.69
C GLY A 215 15.53 51.75 26.50
N GLU A 216 16.73 51.39 26.19
CA GLU A 216 17.87 51.14 27.07
C GLU A 216 17.66 50.07 28.15
N GLY A 217 18.57 49.07 28.14
CA GLY A 217 19.06 48.34 29.31
C GLY A 217 18.65 46.89 29.40
N GLY A 218 19.56 46.00 29.13
CA GLY A 218 20.41 45.46 30.14
C GLY A 218 20.03 44.06 30.63
N GLU A 219 20.94 43.19 30.50
CA GLU A 219 21.39 41.97 31.16
C GLU A 219 21.06 40.67 30.51
#